data_f94025de9424c444b86e4efa4b87c432
#
_entry.id   f94025de9424c444b86e4efa4b87c432
#
_cell.length_a   1.000
_cell.length_b   1.000
_cell.length_c   1.000
_cell.angle_alpha   90.00
_cell.angle_beta   90.00
_cell.angle_gamma   90.00
#
_symmetry.space_group_name_H-M   'P 1'
#
loop_
_entity.id
_entity.type
_entity.pdbx_description
1 polymer ?
#
loop_
_entity_poly.entity_id
_entity_poly.type
_entity_poly.pdbx_seq_one_letter_code
_entity_poly.pdbx_strand_id
1 'polypeptide(L)'
;MHRVTWKEVVETVGFRKEIVTLASQPGANIRELCRRFKVSAKTMYKWIGRYRAEGEAGLQNRSRRPHRSPGRMGRVLERKILSMRKKNRGWGARKIGNRLEVLGTANVPVPSAIHRVLQRNGAIDPAESRKHQAWKRFEHEAPNQLWQMDFKGWFRTNDGMPCHPLTVLDDHSRYVVCLEACRNQQVETVQQKLTKTFRRYGLPERMTMDNGSPWGGDDGSGYTPLTVWLVRLGVVVSHSAPYHPQTQGKDERFHRTLGAELLRWHQFRNLEHVQRRLQPYRDIYNHERPHQALGMKVPASRYQISGRRFPEKLPLIEYDSPDTVRWVQIKGHISYEGKRILVGKAFRGYPVAIRATAEDGVCEIYFCHQRVRRIDLRESQK
;
A
#
# COMPACT_ATOMS: atom_id res chain seq x y z
N MET A 1 26.83 -11.93 34.11
CA MET A 1 27.97 -12.76 33.73
C MET A 1 27.45 -14.07 33.14
N HIS A 2 27.61 -14.27 31.83
CA HIS A 2 27.23 -15.53 31.16
C HIS A 2 28.22 -16.60 31.61
N ARG A 3 27.77 -17.64 32.32
CA ARG A 3 28.60 -18.81 32.64
C ARG A 3 28.87 -19.57 31.33
N VAL A 4 30.08 -19.47 30.82
CA VAL A 4 30.55 -20.28 29.68
C VAL A 4 30.44 -21.75 30.06
N THR A 5 29.68 -22.52 29.32
CA THR A 5 29.52 -23.94 29.59
C THR A 5 30.73 -24.72 29.09
N TRP A 6 31.07 -25.85 29.76
CA TRP A 6 32.18 -26.72 29.32
C TRP A 6 32.09 -27.13 27.86
N LYS A 7 30.87 -27.24 27.33
CA LYS A 7 30.61 -27.55 25.93
C LYS A 7 31.06 -26.42 24.99
N GLU A 8 30.91 -25.17 25.41
CA GLU A 8 31.34 -23.99 24.63
C GLU A 8 32.88 -23.90 24.63
N VAL A 9 33.55 -24.24 25.73
CA VAL A 9 35.00 -24.26 25.80
C VAL A 9 35.59 -25.33 24.87
N VAL A 10 35.03 -26.54 24.87
CA VAL A 10 35.45 -27.65 23.99
C VAL A 10 35.21 -27.34 22.49
N GLU A 11 34.34 -26.42 22.18
CA GLU A 11 34.07 -25.98 20.80
C GLU A 11 35.06 -24.91 20.32
N THR A 12 35.92 -24.33 21.15
CA THR A 12 36.89 -23.31 20.73
C THR A 12 38.08 -23.93 19.99
N VAL A 13 38.57 -23.25 18.96
CA VAL A 13 39.77 -23.69 18.21
C VAL A 13 41.00 -23.71 19.10
N GLY A 14 41.14 -22.74 20.02
CA GLY A 14 42.26 -22.66 20.98
C GLY A 14 42.37 -23.90 21.86
N PHE A 15 41.23 -24.34 22.45
CA PHE A 15 41.19 -25.55 23.27
C PHE A 15 41.60 -26.82 22.48
N ARG A 16 41.15 -26.95 21.24
CA ARG A 16 41.49 -28.06 20.36
C ARG A 16 42.97 -28.05 19.98
N LYS A 17 43.56 -26.87 19.76
CA LYS A 17 44.96 -26.68 19.46
C LYS A 17 45.80 -27.12 20.64
N GLU A 18 45.50 -26.69 21.87
CA GLU A 18 46.18 -27.08 23.10
C GLU A 18 46.19 -28.60 23.25
N ILE A 19 45.05 -29.27 23.16
CA ILE A 19 44.93 -30.72 23.27
C ILE A 19 45.79 -31.44 22.21
N VAL A 20 45.71 -31.01 20.96
CA VAL A 20 46.43 -31.66 19.86
C VAL A 20 47.94 -31.44 20.00
N THR A 21 48.39 -30.27 20.47
CA THR A 21 49.79 -30.00 20.75
C THR A 21 50.34 -30.94 21.83
N LEU A 22 49.62 -31.10 22.96
CA LEU A 22 49.98 -32.03 24.02
C LEU A 22 49.97 -33.50 23.56
N ALA A 23 48.97 -33.87 22.75
CA ALA A 23 48.84 -35.22 22.22
C ALA A 23 49.90 -35.58 21.15
N SER A 24 50.59 -34.59 20.59
CA SER A 24 51.64 -34.76 19.58
C SER A 24 53.04 -34.83 20.18
N GLN A 25 53.17 -34.66 21.49
CA GLN A 25 54.51 -34.78 22.19
C GLN A 25 54.96 -36.24 22.22
N PRO A 26 56.28 -36.48 22.14
CA PRO A 26 56.80 -37.83 22.29
C PRO A 26 56.40 -38.43 23.65
N GLY A 27 55.84 -39.64 23.65
CA GLY A 27 55.45 -40.35 24.89
C GLY A 27 54.06 -39.89 25.44
N ALA A 28 53.28 -39.06 24.75
CA ALA A 28 52.00 -38.60 25.24
C ALA A 28 50.97 -39.73 25.46
N ASN A 29 50.42 -39.81 26.68
CA ASN A 29 49.40 -40.78 27.04
C ASN A 29 47.97 -40.22 26.62
N ILE A 30 47.54 -40.66 25.48
CA ILE A 30 46.24 -40.19 24.95
C ILE A 30 45.04 -40.51 25.88
N ARG A 31 45.09 -41.65 26.60
CA ARG A 31 44.00 -42.00 27.54
C ARG A 31 43.94 -41.04 28.74
N GLU A 32 45.07 -40.61 29.22
CA GLU A 32 45.16 -39.64 30.30
C GLU A 32 44.76 -38.27 29.89
N LEU A 33 45.15 -37.80 28.70
CA LEU A 33 44.71 -36.55 28.12
C LEU A 33 43.21 -36.56 27.91
N CYS A 34 42.62 -37.65 27.44
CA CYS A 34 41.16 -37.79 27.31
C CYS A 34 40.44 -37.61 28.66
N ARG A 35 40.96 -38.19 29.73
CA ARG A 35 40.41 -38.04 31.10
C ARG A 35 40.57 -36.61 31.60
N ARG A 36 41.75 -36.03 31.47
CA ARG A 36 42.06 -34.66 31.91
C ARG A 36 41.20 -33.61 31.22
N PHE A 37 41.07 -33.71 29.90
CA PHE A 37 40.30 -32.74 29.10
C PHE A 37 38.84 -33.14 28.90
N LYS A 38 38.34 -34.21 29.54
CA LYS A 38 36.96 -34.74 29.43
C LYS A 38 36.48 -34.89 27.99
N VAL A 39 37.35 -35.37 27.11
CA VAL A 39 37.08 -35.57 25.68
C VAL A 39 37.14 -37.05 25.36
N SER A 40 36.21 -37.56 24.53
CA SER A 40 36.26 -38.95 24.10
C SER A 40 37.48 -39.25 23.22
N ALA A 41 38.02 -40.47 23.32
CA ALA A 41 39.14 -40.90 22.49
C ALA A 41 38.85 -40.74 20.99
N LYS A 42 37.61 -41.03 20.54
CA LYS A 42 37.16 -40.79 19.17
C LYS A 42 37.30 -39.34 18.74
N THR A 43 36.94 -38.42 19.60
CA THR A 43 37.04 -36.96 19.32
C THR A 43 38.51 -36.52 19.32
N MET A 44 39.33 -37.02 20.23
CA MET A 44 40.76 -36.75 20.30
C MET A 44 41.46 -37.17 19.00
N TYR A 45 41.33 -38.42 18.59
CA TYR A 45 41.94 -38.92 17.35
C TYR A 45 41.40 -38.21 16.08
N LYS A 46 40.17 -37.81 16.09
CA LYS A 46 39.60 -37.00 15.00
C LYS A 46 40.31 -35.64 14.87
N TRP A 47 40.59 -34.96 15.98
CA TRP A 47 41.29 -33.67 15.94
C TRP A 47 42.78 -33.85 15.60
N ILE A 48 43.44 -34.84 16.14
CA ILE A 48 44.83 -35.16 15.77
C ILE A 48 44.95 -35.44 14.28
N GLY A 49 44.05 -36.28 13.72
CA GLY A 49 44.05 -36.61 12.30
C GLY A 49 43.80 -35.38 11.40
N ARG A 50 42.90 -34.52 11.82
CA ARG A 50 42.62 -33.28 11.06
C ARG A 50 43.77 -32.26 11.14
N TYR A 51 44.40 -32.15 12.28
CA TYR A 51 45.56 -31.27 12.46
C TYR A 51 46.74 -31.74 11.63
N ARG A 52 47.01 -33.04 11.60
CA ARG A 52 48.07 -33.64 10.76
C ARG A 52 47.84 -33.40 9.26
N ALA A 53 46.56 -33.44 8.82
CA ALA A 53 46.20 -33.29 7.41
C ALA A 53 46.11 -31.82 6.94
N GLU A 54 45.64 -30.92 7.80
CA GLU A 54 45.21 -29.57 7.39
C GLU A 54 45.76 -28.46 8.32
N GLY A 55 46.64 -28.82 9.30
CA GLY A 55 47.12 -27.86 10.29
C GLY A 55 46.01 -27.26 11.15
N GLU A 56 46.17 -26.01 11.59
CA GLU A 56 45.16 -25.31 12.41
C GLU A 56 43.78 -25.18 11.73
N ALA A 57 43.76 -25.09 10.42
CA ALA A 57 42.50 -25.00 9.66
C ALA A 57 41.61 -26.25 9.87
N GLY A 58 42.21 -27.43 10.08
CA GLY A 58 41.53 -28.69 10.41
C GLY A 58 40.79 -28.70 11.74
N LEU A 59 41.18 -27.81 12.66
CA LEU A 59 40.56 -27.68 13.98
C LEU A 59 39.31 -26.80 13.99
N GLN A 60 39.04 -26.10 12.90
CA GLN A 60 37.83 -25.31 12.77
C GLN A 60 36.55 -26.17 12.68
N ASN A 61 35.42 -25.60 13.07
CA ASN A 61 34.13 -26.26 12.95
C ASN A 61 33.75 -26.42 11.48
N ARG A 62 33.69 -27.65 11.01
CA ARG A 62 33.17 -27.94 9.68
C ARG A 62 31.66 -27.84 9.67
N SER A 63 31.10 -27.35 8.56
CA SER A 63 29.65 -27.33 8.34
C SER A 63 29.06 -28.71 8.55
N ARG A 64 28.02 -28.81 9.38
CA ARG A 64 27.20 -30.05 9.54
C ARG A 64 26.17 -30.24 8.46
N ARG A 65 26.15 -29.36 7.47
CA ARG A 65 25.15 -29.39 6.38
C ARG A 65 25.43 -30.59 5.48
N PRO A 66 24.40 -31.40 5.15
CA PRO A 66 24.57 -32.51 4.23
C PRO A 66 25.05 -32.02 2.84
N HIS A 67 26.00 -32.75 2.25
CA HIS A 67 26.51 -32.46 0.91
C HIS A 67 25.41 -32.60 -0.17
N ARG A 68 24.45 -33.51 0.07
CA ARG A 68 23.26 -33.69 -0.78
C ARG A 68 22.01 -33.46 0.06
N SER A 69 21.08 -32.70 -0.46
CA SER A 69 19.75 -32.46 0.14
C SER A 69 18.70 -32.87 -0.90
N PRO A 70 18.20 -34.12 -0.87
CA PRO A 70 17.23 -34.62 -1.85
C PRO A 70 15.97 -33.75 -1.99
N GLY A 71 15.52 -33.13 -0.89
CA GLY A 71 14.38 -32.22 -0.86
C GLY A 71 14.72 -30.76 -1.23
N ARG A 72 15.90 -30.47 -1.76
CA ARG A 72 16.25 -29.12 -2.19
C ARG A 72 15.47 -28.76 -3.46
N MET A 73 14.85 -27.60 -3.44
CA MET A 73 14.17 -27.02 -4.61
C MET A 73 15.09 -26.96 -5.83
N GLY A 74 14.56 -27.36 -7.00
CA GLY A 74 15.33 -27.34 -8.25
C GLY A 74 15.80 -25.93 -8.62
N ARG A 75 17.00 -25.81 -9.18
CA ARG A 75 17.64 -24.52 -9.53
C ARG A 75 16.81 -23.66 -10.47
N VAL A 76 16.02 -24.28 -11.37
CA VAL A 76 15.14 -23.56 -12.32
C VAL A 76 14.04 -22.82 -11.57
N LEU A 77 13.37 -23.50 -10.65
CA LEU A 77 12.29 -22.92 -9.86
C LEU A 77 12.82 -21.85 -8.89
N GLU A 78 13.99 -22.08 -8.29
CA GLU A 78 14.65 -21.09 -7.43
C GLU A 78 14.98 -19.79 -8.21
N ARG A 79 15.52 -19.92 -9.43
CA ARG A 79 15.77 -18.77 -10.32
C ARG A 79 14.47 -18.05 -10.68
N LYS A 80 13.39 -18.76 -10.95
CA LYS A 80 12.07 -18.20 -11.28
C LYS A 80 11.53 -17.36 -10.09
N ILE A 81 11.64 -17.88 -8.85
CA ILE A 81 11.26 -17.18 -7.62
C ILE A 81 12.08 -15.89 -7.44
N LEU A 82 13.39 -15.96 -7.59
CA LEU A 82 14.28 -14.80 -7.44
C LEU A 82 14.06 -13.75 -8.52
N SER A 83 13.85 -14.15 -9.76
CA SER A 83 13.51 -13.26 -10.88
C SER A 83 12.20 -12.53 -10.61
N MET A 84 11.17 -13.26 -10.14
CA MET A 84 9.87 -12.66 -9.78
C MET A 84 10.00 -11.67 -8.63
N ARG A 85 10.81 -11.98 -7.60
CA ARG A 85 11.10 -11.07 -6.50
C ARG A 85 11.87 -9.83 -6.97
N LYS A 86 12.86 -9.99 -7.86
CA LYS A 86 13.62 -8.87 -8.45
C LYS A 86 12.72 -7.93 -9.25
N LYS A 87 11.81 -8.49 -10.06
CA LYS A 87 10.84 -7.71 -10.84
C LYS A 87 9.81 -7.01 -9.93
N ASN A 88 9.38 -7.65 -8.85
CA ASN A 88 8.32 -7.17 -7.95
C ASN A 88 8.83 -7.14 -6.50
N ARG A 89 9.59 -6.12 -6.15
CA ARG A 89 10.37 -6.04 -4.89
C ARG A 89 9.55 -6.15 -3.60
N GLY A 90 8.28 -5.71 -3.62
CA GLY A 90 7.36 -5.82 -2.48
C GLY A 90 6.64 -7.17 -2.35
N TRP A 91 6.85 -8.13 -3.27
CA TRP A 91 6.14 -9.40 -3.22
C TRP A 91 6.83 -10.40 -2.28
N GLY A 92 6.16 -10.75 -1.18
CA GLY A 92 6.59 -11.81 -0.27
C GLY A 92 6.24 -13.21 -0.79
N ALA A 93 6.66 -14.23 -0.04
CA ALA A 93 6.53 -15.65 -0.40
C ALA A 93 5.11 -16.07 -0.82
N ARG A 94 4.07 -15.59 -0.10
CA ARG A 94 2.66 -15.92 -0.40
C ARG A 94 2.24 -15.41 -1.78
N LYS A 95 2.59 -14.16 -2.12
CA LYS A 95 2.24 -13.58 -3.44
C LYS A 95 2.98 -14.27 -4.57
N ILE A 96 4.28 -14.55 -4.37
CA ILE A 96 5.10 -15.26 -5.36
C ILE A 96 4.55 -16.67 -5.59
N GLY A 97 4.20 -17.41 -4.52
CA GLY A 97 3.61 -18.73 -4.62
C GLY A 97 2.31 -18.71 -5.42
N ASN A 98 1.36 -17.85 -5.02
CA ASN A 98 0.09 -17.72 -5.74
C ASN A 98 0.27 -17.32 -7.22
N ARG A 99 1.18 -16.40 -7.54
CA ARG A 99 1.45 -16.02 -8.92
C ARG A 99 2.05 -17.17 -9.74
N LEU A 100 2.91 -18.00 -9.14
CA LEU A 100 3.45 -19.20 -9.78
C LEU A 100 2.35 -20.22 -10.10
N GLU A 101 1.38 -20.40 -9.20
CA GLU A 101 0.19 -21.24 -9.41
C GLU A 101 -0.64 -20.73 -10.59
N VAL A 102 -0.98 -19.43 -10.59
CA VAL A 102 -1.74 -18.78 -11.68
C VAL A 102 -1.02 -18.90 -13.04
N LEU A 103 0.33 -18.91 -13.04
CA LEU A 103 1.14 -19.10 -14.24
C LEU A 103 1.31 -20.58 -14.63
N GLY A 104 0.58 -21.51 -14.01
CA GLY A 104 0.62 -22.94 -14.34
C GLY A 104 1.94 -23.61 -13.98
N THR A 105 2.71 -23.09 -13.02
CA THR A 105 3.96 -23.73 -12.59
C THR A 105 3.66 -25.00 -11.83
N ALA A 106 4.17 -26.15 -12.31
CA ALA A 106 4.02 -27.42 -11.62
C ALA A 106 4.76 -27.43 -10.27
N ASN A 107 4.19 -28.11 -9.26
CA ASN A 107 4.79 -28.34 -7.95
C ASN A 107 5.24 -27.03 -7.26
N VAL A 108 4.37 -26.04 -7.22
CA VAL A 108 4.67 -24.76 -6.52
C VAL A 108 4.96 -25.03 -5.04
N PRO A 109 6.11 -24.57 -4.51
CA PRO A 109 6.48 -24.83 -3.12
C PRO A 109 5.59 -24.05 -2.16
N VAL A 110 5.41 -24.59 -0.97
CA VAL A 110 4.72 -23.90 0.12
C VAL A 110 5.42 -22.56 0.46
N PRO A 111 4.66 -21.55 0.92
CA PRO A 111 5.21 -20.22 1.20
C PRO A 111 6.45 -20.21 2.10
N SER A 112 6.54 -21.13 3.08
CA SER A 112 7.73 -21.24 3.96
C SER A 112 8.99 -21.67 3.21
N ALA A 113 8.87 -22.52 2.19
CA ALA A 113 9.99 -22.92 1.36
C ALA A 113 10.44 -21.78 0.44
N ILE A 114 9.48 -21.02 -0.15
CA ILE A 114 9.77 -19.83 -0.94
C ILE A 114 10.46 -18.78 -0.04
N HIS A 115 9.95 -18.56 1.17
CA HIS A 115 10.56 -17.63 2.13
C HIS A 115 12.02 -17.96 2.43
N ARG A 116 12.33 -19.25 2.68
CA ARG A 116 13.72 -19.71 2.88
C ARG A 116 14.63 -19.45 1.66
N VAL A 117 14.08 -19.60 0.44
CA VAL A 117 14.83 -19.23 -0.79
C VAL A 117 15.16 -17.74 -0.79
N LEU A 118 14.17 -16.88 -0.54
CA LEU A 118 14.36 -15.43 -0.50
C LEU A 118 15.35 -15.02 0.57
N GLN A 119 15.25 -15.61 1.77
CA GLN A 119 16.12 -15.30 2.91
C GLN A 119 17.58 -15.67 2.63
N ARG A 120 17.86 -16.89 2.17
CA ARG A 120 19.24 -17.35 1.90
C ARG A 120 19.93 -16.60 0.76
N ASN A 121 19.15 -15.96 -0.12
CA ASN A 121 19.67 -15.13 -1.21
C ASN A 121 19.62 -13.62 -0.88
N GLY A 122 19.46 -13.24 0.40
CA GLY A 122 19.48 -11.84 0.82
C GLY A 122 18.33 -10.98 0.27
N ALA A 123 17.24 -11.61 -0.21
CA ALA A 123 16.12 -10.92 -0.83
C ALA A 123 15.05 -10.46 0.17
N ILE A 124 15.29 -10.61 1.47
CA ILE A 124 14.42 -10.17 2.58
C ILE A 124 15.20 -9.26 3.50
N ASP A 125 14.66 -8.07 3.75
CA ASP A 125 15.12 -7.17 4.80
C ASP A 125 14.41 -7.50 6.12
N PRO A 126 15.12 -7.92 7.18
CA PRO A 126 14.52 -8.23 8.47
C PRO A 126 13.83 -7.03 9.13
N ALA A 127 14.31 -5.80 8.89
CA ALA A 127 13.77 -4.58 9.48
C ALA A 127 12.37 -4.24 8.90
N GLU A 128 12.13 -4.52 7.62
CA GLU A 128 10.83 -4.30 6.97
C GLU A 128 9.75 -5.30 7.44
N SER A 129 10.15 -6.48 7.93
CA SER A 129 9.22 -7.55 8.34
C SER A 129 8.45 -7.24 9.63
N ARG A 130 8.97 -6.36 10.49
CA ARG A 130 8.40 -6.06 11.84
C ARG A 130 7.26 -5.03 11.85
N LYS A 131 6.94 -4.39 10.72
CA LYS A 131 6.05 -3.20 10.64
C LYS A 131 4.56 -3.50 10.39
N HIS A 132 4.09 -4.73 10.51
CA HIS A 132 2.72 -5.08 10.14
C HIS A 132 1.78 -5.30 11.33
N GLN A 133 0.79 -4.38 11.49
CA GLN A 133 -0.37 -4.55 12.39
C GLN A 133 -1.65 -4.87 11.60
N ALA A 134 -2.54 -5.65 12.22
CA ALA A 134 -3.85 -5.97 11.64
C ALA A 134 -4.88 -4.89 12.01
N TRP A 135 -5.73 -4.48 11.05
CA TRP A 135 -6.79 -3.48 11.24
C TRP A 135 -8.16 -4.07 10.94
N LYS A 136 -9.22 -3.59 11.61
CA LYS A 136 -10.60 -3.89 11.24
C LYS A 136 -10.89 -3.37 9.83
N ARG A 137 -11.56 -4.17 9.00
CA ARG A 137 -11.85 -3.85 7.59
C ARG A 137 -13.29 -3.42 7.45
N PHE A 138 -13.51 -2.30 6.80
CA PHE A 138 -14.76 -1.93 6.17
C PHE A 138 -14.60 -2.11 4.66
N GLU A 139 -15.62 -2.58 3.95
CA GLU A 139 -15.60 -2.80 2.50
C GLU A 139 -17.01 -2.61 1.95
N HIS A 140 -17.14 -1.82 0.88
CA HIS A 140 -18.40 -1.70 0.14
C HIS A 140 -18.73 -3.01 -0.59
N GLU A 141 -20.02 -3.26 -0.81
CA GLU A 141 -20.51 -4.55 -1.31
C GLU A 141 -20.22 -4.77 -2.80
N ALA A 142 -20.19 -3.69 -3.59
CA ALA A 142 -19.99 -3.73 -5.04
C ALA A 142 -18.97 -2.70 -5.53
N PRO A 143 -18.32 -2.96 -6.70
CA PRO A 143 -17.43 -1.98 -7.32
C PRO A 143 -18.20 -0.72 -7.73
N ASN A 144 -17.50 0.40 -7.75
CA ASN A 144 -18.00 1.74 -8.09
C ASN A 144 -19.00 2.36 -7.10
N GLN A 145 -19.34 1.70 -6.00
CA GLN A 145 -20.12 2.33 -4.93
C GLN A 145 -19.32 3.42 -4.22
N LEU A 146 -18.02 3.20 -4.01
CA LEU A 146 -17.14 4.18 -3.42
C LEU A 146 -15.77 4.16 -4.09
N TRP A 147 -15.31 5.32 -4.55
CA TRP A 147 -13.90 5.53 -4.89
C TRP A 147 -13.23 6.42 -3.84
N GLN A 148 -12.03 6.05 -3.42
CA GLN A 148 -11.17 6.85 -2.55
C GLN A 148 -10.16 7.59 -3.43
N MET A 149 -9.98 8.90 -3.18
CA MET A 149 -9.09 9.75 -3.95
C MET A 149 -8.15 10.51 -3.01
N ASP A 150 -6.86 10.50 -3.33
CA ASP A 150 -5.86 11.23 -2.55
C ASP A 150 -4.59 11.49 -3.38
N PHE A 151 -3.73 12.39 -2.90
CA PHE A 151 -2.36 12.54 -3.36
C PHE A 151 -1.39 11.75 -2.50
N LYS A 152 -0.49 10.98 -3.13
CA LYS A 152 0.59 10.22 -2.42
C LYS A 152 1.63 11.15 -1.78
N GLY A 153 1.32 12.37 -1.47
CA GLY A 153 2.30 13.38 -1.11
C GLY A 153 3.04 13.88 -2.36
N TRP A 154 4.29 14.32 -2.20
CA TRP A 154 5.05 14.84 -3.32
C TRP A 154 6.55 14.50 -3.22
N PHE A 155 7.25 14.57 -4.35
CA PHE A 155 8.71 14.47 -4.45
C PHE A 155 9.20 15.32 -5.64
N ARG A 156 10.49 15.62 -5.66
CA ARG A 156 11.14 16.30 -6.81
C ARG A 156 11.69 15.29 -7.80
N THR A 157 11.53 15.60 -9.08
CA THR A 157 12.23 14.91 -10.18
C THR A 157 13.62 15.53 -10.38
N ASN A 158 14.50 14.87 -11.15
CA ASN A 158 15.88 15.32 -11.33
C ASN A 158 15.99 16.68 -12.05
N ASP A 159 14.97 17.07 -12.82
CA ASP A 159 14.84 18.41 -13.43
C ASP A 159 14.30 19.47 -12.45
N GLY A 160 14.18 19.12 -11.14
CA GLY A 160 13.73 20.02 -10.09
C GLY A 160 12.22 20.21 -9.99
N MET A 161 11.43 19.61 -10.89
CA MET A 161 9.97 19.78 -10.90
C MET A 161 9.30 18.96 -9.80
N PRO A 162 8.27 19.50 -9.11
CA PRO A 162 7.48 18.75 -8.18
C PRO A 162 6.60 17.72 -8.90
N CYS A 163 6.46 16.54 -8.30
CA CYS A 163 5.53 15.52 -8.73
C CYS A 163 4.60 15.16 -7.57
N HIS A 164 3.29 15.26 -7.80
CA HIS A 164 2.22 14.88 -6.90
C HIS A 164 1.45 13.72 -7.53
N PRO A 165 1.73 12.44 -7.17
CA PRO A 165 0.99 11.32 -7.72
C PRO A 165 -0.46 11.34 -7.22
N LEU A 166 -1.41 11.54 -8.15
CA LEU A 166 -2.84 11.43 -7.88
C LEU A 166 -3.26 9.97 -7.97
N THR A 167 -3.97 9.50 -6.98
CA THR A 167 -4.50 8.14 -6.89
C THR A 167 -6.01 8.15 -6.75
N VAL A 168 -6.69 7.25 -7.45
CA VAL A 168 -8.10 6.94 -7.23
C VAL A 168 -8.26 5.43 -7.20
N LEU A 169 -8.82 4.94 -6.11
CA LEU A 169 -8.94 3.51 -5.81
C LEU A 169 -10.41 3.14 -5.59
N ASP A 170 -10.88 2.08 -6.25
CA ASP A 170 -12.18 1.48 -5.94
C ASP A 170 -12.13 0.74 -4.61
N ASP A 171 -13.07 1.06 -3.72
CA ASP A 171 -13.11 0.56 -2.35
C ASP A 171 -13.33 -0.95 -2.27
N HIS A 172 -14.24 -1.49 -3.09
CA HIS A 172 -14.60 -2.90 -3.11
C HIS A 172 -13.48 -3.78 -3.67
N SER A 173 -13.04 -3.47 -4.88
CA SER A 173 -12.10 -4.31 -5.63
C SER A 173 -10.64 -4.00 -5.36
N ARG A 174 -10.31 -2.85 -4.79
CA ARG A 174 -8.94 -2.29 -4.70
C ARG A 174 -8.36 -1.93 -6.06
N TYR A 175 -9.17 -1.88 -7.10
CA TYR A 175 -8.74 -1.53 -8.45
C TYR A 175 -8.34 -0.06 -8.52
N VAL A 176 -7.16 0.23 -9.02
CA VAL A 176 -6.64 1.59 -9.20
C VAL A 176 -7.16 2.12 -10.53
N VAL A 177 -8.17 2.96 -10.50
CA VAL A 177 -8.78 3.57 -11.70
C VAL A 177 -7.96 4.76 -12.21
N CYS A 178 -7.29 5.50 -11.29
CA CYS A 178 -6.40 6.60 -11.63
C CYS A 178 -5.07 6.47 -10.89
N LEU A 179 -3.97 6.64 -11.63
CA LEU A 179 -2.61 6.77 -11.09
C LEU A 179 -1.83 7.68 -12.02
N GLU A 180 -1.78 8.97 -11.68
CA GLU A 180 -1.29 10.01 -12.58
C GLU A 180 -0.23 10.90 -11.90
N ALA A 181 0.86 11.19 -12.62
CA ALA A 181 1.84 12.18 -12.19
C ALA A 181 1.31 13.59 -12.44
N CYS A 182 1.09 14.36 -11.38
CA CYS A 182 0.62 15.74 -11.46
C CYS A 182 1.75 16.71 -11.09
N ARG A 183 1.85 17.82 -11.80
CA ARG A 183 2.81 18.89 -11.51
C ARG A 183 2.41 19.68 -10.25
N ASN A 184 1.12 19.78 -10.01
CA ASN A 184 0.52 20.52 -8.90
C ASN A 184 -0.75 19.82 -8.44
N GLN A 185 -1.37 20.37 -7.40
CA GLN A 185 -2.63 19.91 -6.83
C GLN A 185 -3.81 20.84 -7.17
N GLN A 186 -3.73 21.58 -8.29
CA GLN A 186 -4.77 22.51 -8.68
C GLN A 186 -6.03 21.78 -9.18
N VAL A 187 -7.17 22.43 -9.00
CA VAL A 187 -8.50 21.92 -9.41
C VAL A 187 -8.52 21.50 -10.87
N GLU A 188 -7.99 22.34 -11.75
CA GLU A 188 -7.98 22.11 -13.21
C GLU A 188 -7.17 20.86 -13.57
N THR A 189 -6.01 20.68 -12.91
CA THR A 189 -5.16 19.50 -13.12
C THR A 189 -5.88 18.23 -12.71
N VAL A 190 -6.50 18.23 -11.53
CA VAL A 190 -7.24 17.07 -11.02
C VAL A 190 -8.45 16.77 -11.90
N GLN A 191 -9.21 17.80 -12.26
CA GLN A 191 -10.39 17.66 -13.13
C GLN A 191 -10.05 17.05 -14.50
N GLN A 192 -8.95 17.48 -15.12
CA GLN A 192 -8.46 16.87 -16.37
C GLN A 192 -8.15 15.37 -16.21
N LYS A 193 -7.48 14.99 -15.11
CA LYS A 193 -7.15 13.57 -14.84
C LYS A 193 -8.40 12.74 -14.55
N LEU A 194 -9.32 13.28 -13.77
CA LEU A 194 -10.61 12.64 -13.49
C LEU A 194 -11.47 12.51 -14.74
N THR A 195 -11.52 13.52 -15.61
CA THR A 195 -12.26 13.45 -16.88
C THR A 195 -11.77 12.26 -17.73
N LYS A 196 -10.44 12.09 -17.88
CA LYS A 196 -9.88 10.92 -18.57
C LYS A 196 -10.26 9.60 -17.90
N THR A 197 -10.24 9.60 -16.57
CA THR A 197 -10.59 8.42 -15.76
C THR A 197 -12.06 8.07 -15.93
N PHE A 198 -12.96 9.05 -15.84
CA PHE A 198 -14.40 8.85 -15.98
C PHE A 198 -14.81 8.43 -17.40
N ARG A 199 -14.17 8.96 -18.44
CA ARG A 199 -14.39 8.49 -19.82
C ARG A 199 -14.04 7.01 -19.98
N ARG A 200 -13.01 6.54 -19.28
CA ARG A 200 -12.54 5.15 -19.38
C ARG A 200 -13.32 4.19 -18.51
N TYR A 201 -13.67 4.58 -17.29
CA TYR A 201 -14.20 3.68 -16.26
C TYR A 201 -15.65 3.99 -15.84
N GLY A 202 -16.25 5.08 -16.37
CA GLY A 202 -17.53 5.58 -15.91
C GLY A 202 -17.43 6.32 -14.57
N LEU A 203 -18.57 6.70 -14.03
CA LEU A 203 -18.70 7.46 -12.78
C LEU A 203 -18.98 6.53 -11.60
N PRO A 204 -18.36 6.75 -10.43
CA PRO A 204 -18.76 6.08 -9.19
C PRO A 204 -20.06 6.68 -8.64
N GLU A 205 -20.70 5.99 -7.71
CA GLU A 205 -21.82 6.54 -6.94
C GLU A 205 -21.32 7.60 -5.95
N ARG A 206 -20.19 7.34 -5.29
CA ARG A 206 -19.58 8.21 -4.28
C ARG A 206 -18.07 8.32 -4.45
N MET A 207 -17.56 9.50 -4.13
CA MET A 207 -16.11 9.71 -3.93
C MET A 207 -15.83 10.24 -2.54
N THR A 208 -14.81 9.67 -1.89
CA THR A 208 -14.29 10.15 -0.60
C THR A 208 -12.88 10.70 -0.76
N MET A 209 -12.64 11.84 -0.15
CA MET A 209 -11.36 12.55 -0.14
C MET A 209 -11.10 13.16 1.25
N ASP A 210 -9.94 13.71 1.51
CA ASP A 210 -9.65 14.44 2.73
C ASP A 210 -10.28 15.85 2.72
N ASN A 211 -10.06 16.63 3.78
CA ASN A 211 -10.54 18.00 3.89
C ASN A 211 -9.52 19.04 3.39
N GLY A 212 -8.37 18.60 2.88
CA GLY A 212 -7.33 19.49 2.36
C GLY A 212 -7.63 20.01 0.96
N SER A 213 -6.88 21.02 0.52
CA SER A 213 -6.90 21.47 -0.87
C SER A 213 -6.38 20.37 -1.81
N PRO A 214 -7.00 20.15 -2.99
CA PRO A 214 -8.05 20.94 -3.64
C PRO A 214 -9.49 20.46 -3.36
N TRP A 215 -9.70 19.59 -2.37
CA TRP A 215 -10.98 18.95 -2.10
C TRP A 215 -11.86 19.74 -1.14
N GLY A 216 -11.28 20.27 -0.05
CA GLY A 216 -11.96 21.04 0.99
C GLY A 216 -11.85 22.53 0.76
N GLY A 217 -12.94 23.26 0.98
CA GLY A 217 -13.01 24.73 0.86
C GLY A 217 -12.68 25.42 2.18
N ASP A 218 -12.06 26.60 2.09
CA ASP A 218 -11.62 27.41 3.25
C ASP A 218 -12.75 28.28 3.84
N ASP A 219 -13.95 28.31 3.20
CA ASP A 219 -15.06 29.20 3.56
C ASP A 219 -16.04 28.57 4.57
N GLY A 220 -15.68 27.46 5.17
CA GLY A 220 -16.53 26.72 6.10
C GLY A 220 -17.64 25.90 5.47
N SER A 221 -17.78 25.92 4.13
CA SER A 221 -18.73 25.07 3.41
C SER A 221 -18.21 23.64 3.18
N GLY A 222 -16.88 23.48 3.14
CA GLY A 222 -16.23 22.22 2.77
C GLY A 222 -16.23 21.92 1.28
N TYR A 223 -16.76 22.81 0.43
CA TYR A 223 -16.86 22.59 -1.02
C TYR A 223 -15.88 23.45 -1.80
N THR A 224 -15.37 22.90 -2.90
CA THR A 224 -14.51 23.56 -3.89
C THR A 224 -15.14 23.47 -5.27
N PRO A 225 -14.68 24.24 -6.28
CA PRO A 225 -15.17 24.08 -7.64
C PRO A 225 -15.07 22.65 -8.17
N LEU A 226 -14.04 21.89 -7.73
CA LEU A 226 -13.89 20.48 -8.09
C LEU A 226 -15.00 19.61 -7.50
N THR A 227 -15.30 19.76 -6.21
CA THR A 227 -16.34 18.95 -5.55
C THR A 227 -17.74 19.33 -6.03
N VAL A 228 -17.98 20.61 -6.33
CA VAL A 228 -19.22 21.06 -7.00
C VAL A 228 -19.36 20.44 -8.39
N TRP A 229 -18.27 20.35 -9.16
CA TRP A 229 -18.29 19.67 -10.47
C TRP A 229 -18.60 18.17 -10.33
N LEU A 230 -18.05 17.48 -9.32
CA LEU A 230 -18.37 16.07 -9.04
C LEU A 230 -19.85 15.88 -8.70
N VAL A 231 -20.43 16.76 -7.87
CA VAL A 231 -21.86 16.71 -7.54
C VAL A 231 -22.71 16.94 -8.80
N ARG A 232 -22.34 17.85 -9.70
CA ARG A 232 -23.03 18.05 -10.97
C ARG A 232 -22.99 16.83 -11.90
N LEU A 233 -21.96 15.97 -11.76
CA LEU A 233 -21.87 14.69 -12.46
C LEU A 233 -22.73 13.60 -11.80
N GLY A 234 -23.46 13.92 -10.75
CA GLY A 234 -24.27 12.95 -10.00
C GLY A 234 -23.44 12.06 -9.06
N VAL A 235 -22.22 12.46 -8.70
CA VAL A 235 -21.38 11.75 -7.75
C VAL A 235 -21.57 12.33 -6.36
N VAL A 236 -21.90 11.50 -5.38
CA VAL A 236 -21.98 11.93 -3.97
C VAL A 236 -20.57 12.20 -3.44
N VAL A 237 -20.35 13.41 -2.96
CA VAL A 237 -19.07 13.82 -2.36
C VAL A 237 -19.11 13.61 -0.86
N SER A 238 -18.10 12.97 -0.30
CA SER A 238 -17.92 12.84 1.13
C SER A 238 -16.47 13.15 1.51
N HIS A 239 -16.28 13.80 2.66
CA HIS A 239 -14.98 14.04 3.24
C HIS A 239 -14.75 13.06 4.40
N SER A 240 -13.51 12.64 4.61
CA SER A 240 -13.17 11.83 5.79
C SER A 240 -13.39 12.65 7.04
N ALA A 241 -14.08 12.07 8.04
CA ALA A 241 -14.23 12.73 9.32
C ALA A 241 -12.84 12.95 9.95
N PRO A 242 -12.60 14.12 10.58
CA PRO A 242 -11.38 14.35 11.34
C PRO A 242 -11.18 13.21 12.35
N TYR A 243 -9.95 12.69 12.44
CA TYR A 243 -9.57 11.58 13.36
C TYR A 243 -10.21 10.21 13.10
N HIS A 244 -10.86 9.98 11.94
CA HIS A 244 -11.30 8.66 11.52
C HIS A 244 -10.49 8.14 10.31
N PRO A 245 -9.24 7.68 10.51
CA PRO A 245 -8.34 7.22 9.43
C PRO A 245 -8.86 5.96 8.71
N GLN A 246 -9.90 5.32 9.25
CA GLN A 246 -10.48 4.11 8.67
C GLN A 246 -11.11 4.33 7.29
N THR A 247 -11.55 5.56 7.00
CA THR A 247 -12.27 5.91 5.77
C THR A 247 -11.34 5.92 4.54
N GLN A 248 -10.04 6.23 4.70
CA GLN A 248 -9.04 6.25 3.62
C GLN A 248 -7.93 5.20 3.77
N GLY A 249 -8.06 4.28 4.73
CA GLY A 249 -7.04 3.28 5.03
C GLY A 249 -6.66 2.35 3.86
N LYS A 250 -7.49 2.27 2.81
CA LYS A 250 -7.18 1.49 1.61
C LYS A 250 -6.25 2.25 0.67
N ASP A 251 -6.47 3.56 0.51
CA ASP A 251 -5.60 4.41 -0.28
C ASP A 251 -4.24 4.61 0.39
N GLU A 252 -4.20 4.82 1.71
CA GLU A 252 -2.94 4.80 2.46
C GLU A 252 -2.17 3.49 2.30
N ARG A 253 -2.88 2.36 2.31
CA ARG A 253 -2.27 1.05 2.07
C ARG A 253 -1.71 0.94 0.66
N PHE A 254 -2.43 1.46 -0.34
CA PHE A 254 -1.96 1.56 -1.71
C PHE A 254 -0.73 2.45 -1.79
N HIS A 255 -0.74 3.63 -1.17
CA HIS A 255 0.39 4.56 -1.11
C HIS A 255 1.65 3.94 -0.53
N ARG A 256 1.52 3.18 0.57
CA ARG A 256 2.66 2.42 1.13
C ARG A 256 3.18 1.38 0.15
N THR A 257 2.29 0.71 -0.55
CA THR A 257 2.65 -0.31 -1.54
C THR A 257 3.35 0.32 -2.74
N LEU A 258 2.81 1.42 -3.30
CA LEU A 258 3.41 2.18 -4.39
C LEU A 258 4.81 2.69 -4.01
N GLY A 259 4.96 3.24 -2.80
CA GLY A 259 6.25 3.67 -2.27
C GLY A 259 7.26 2.53 -2.18
N ALA A 260 6.87 1.39 -1.62
CA ALA A 260 7.75 0.25 -1.41
C ALA A 260 8.09 -0.51 -2.71
N GLU A 261 7.17 -0.59 -3.66
CA GLU A 261 7.32 -1.39 -4.87
C GLU A 261 7.88 -0.61 -6.05
N LEU A 262 7.65 0.71 -6.12
CA LEU A 262 8.07 1.55 -7.23
C LEU A 262 8.91 2.76 -6.81
N LEU A 263 8.33 3.71 -6.03
CA LEU A 263 8.92 5.05 -5.90
C LEU A 263 10.31 5.04 -5.25
N ARG A 264 10.55 4.23 -4.22
CA ARG A 264 11.85 4.14 -3.50
C ARG A 264 13.01 3.64 -4.37
N TRP A 265 12.71 3.02 -5.50
CA TRP A 265 13.72 2.32 -6.30
C TRP A 265 14.09 3.02 -7.59
N HIS A 266 13.49 4.19 -7.84
CA HIS A 266 13.69 4.93 -9.07
C HIS A 266 14.03 6.39 -8.78
N GLN A 267 15.02 6.91 -9.50
CA GLN A 267 15.22 8.33 -9.70
C GLN A 267 14.52 8.72 -11.00
N PHE A 268 13.70 9.74 -10.94
CA PHE A 268 12.86 10.15 -12.07
C PHE A 268 13.43 11.40 -12.73
N ARG A 269 13.70 11.35 -14.03
CA ARG A 269 14.26 12.48 -14.77
C ARG A 269 13.30 13.68 -14.77
N ASN A 270 12.03 13.43 -15.08
CA ASN A 270 10.96 14.42 -15.21
C ASN A 270 9.58 13.76 -15.00
N LEU A 271 8.51 14.54 -15.03
CA LEU A 271 7.13 14.06 -14.85
C LEU A 271 6.71 13.00 -15.87
N GLU A 272 7.14 13.15 -17.12
CA GLU A 272 6.84 12.16 -18.16
C GLU A 272 7.48 10.81 -17.85
N HIS A 273 8.71 10.81 -17.35
CA HIS A 273 9.37 9.58 -16.88
C HIS A 273 8.62 8.96 -15.70
N VAL A 274 8.13 9.79 -14.75
CA VAL A 274 7.26 9.27 -13.68
C VAL A 274 6.05 8.57 -14.26
N GLN A 275 5.30 9.23 -15.17
CA GLN A 275 4.08 8.68 -15.76
C GLN A 275 4.35 7.38 -16.52
N ARG A 276 5.44 7.31 -17.30
CA ARG A 276 5.86 6.08 -18.00
C ARG A 276 6.18 4.91 -17.06
N ARG A 277 6.49 5.18 -15.79
CA ARG A 277 6.71 4.14 -14.77
C ARG A 277 5.45 3.81 -13.99
N LEU A 278 4.59 4.81 -13.73
CA LEU A 278 3.32 4.62 -13.02
C LEU A 278 2.33 3.76 -13.81
N GLN A 279 2.26 3.95 -15.13
CA GLN A 279 1.30 3.25 -15.99
C GLN A 279 1.49 1.71 -15.97
N PRO A 280 2.67 1.16 -16.27
CA PRO A 280 2.89 -0.29 -16.19
C PRO A 280 2.73 -0.82 -14.75
N TYR A 281 3.10 -0.02 -13.74
CA TYR A 281 2.90 -0.41 -12.35
C TYR A 281 1.42 -0.56 -12.00
N ARG A 282 0.55 0.36 -12.46
CA ARG A 282 -0.90 0.26 -12.28
C ARG A 282 -1.45 -1.02 -12.92
N ASP A 283 -0.97 -1.36 -14.11
CA ASP A 283 -1.41 -2.57 -14.81
C ASP A 283 -0.97 -3.84 -14.05
N ILE A 284 0.28 -3.88 -13.56
CA ILE A 284 0.76 -4.97 -12.69
C ILE A 284 -0.05 -5.04 -11.40
N TYR A 285 -0.32 -3.91 -10.76
CA TYR A 285 -1.09 -3.84 -9.51
C TYR A 285 -2.51 -4.38 -9.69
N ASN A 286 -3.18 -3.99 -10.77
CA ASN A 286 -4.55 -4.36 -11.04
C ASN A 286 -4.72 -5.81 -11.55
N HIS A 287 -3.80 -6.29 -12.39
CA HIS A 287 -4.00 -7.53 -13.14
C HIS A 287 -3.04 -8.67 -12.75
N GLU A 288 -1.94 -8.37 -12.06
CA GLU A 288 -0.94 -9.39 -11.76
C GLU A 288 -0.67 -9.56 -10.26
N ARG A 289 -0.83 -8.49 -9.48
CA ARG A 289 -0.46 -8.46 -8.06
C ARG A 289 -1.49 -9.16 -7.18
N PRO A 290 -1.15 -10.27 -6.50
CA PRO A 290 -2.05 -10.92 -5.56
C PRO A 290 -2.29 -10.05 -4.31
N HIS A 291 -3.55 -9.96 -3.88
CA HIS A 291 -3.97 -9.20 -2.71
C HIS A 291 -4.47 -10.11 -1.59
N GLN A 292 -3.83 -10.09 -0.43
CA GLN A 292 -4.29 -10.86 0.73
C GLN A 292 -5.72 -10.51 1.14
N ALA A 293 -6.09 -9.22 1.05
CA ALA A 293 -7.44 -8.76 1.35
C ALA A 293 -8.52 -9.36 0.44
N LEU A 294 -8.14 -9.79 -0.76
CA LEU A 294 -9.02 -10.36 -1.77
C LEU A 294 -8.83 -11.89 -1.89
N GLY A 295 -8.37 -12.56 -0.82
CA GLY A 295 -8.08 -13.98 -0.87
C GLY A 295 -7.01 -14.34 -1.89
N MET A 296 -5.99 -13.50 -2.05
CA MET A 296 -4.89 -13.61 -3.03
C MET A 296 -5.31 -13.41 -4.50
N LYS A 297 -6.56 -13.05 -4.77
CA LYS A 297 -7.00 -12.65 -6.12
C LYS A 297 -6.45 -11.27 -6.48
N VAL A 298 -6.44 -10.96 -7.76
CA VAL A 298 -6.05 -9.63 -8.29
C VAL A 298 -7.25 -8.67 -8.26
N PRO A 299 -7.04 -7.33 -8.14
CA PRO A 299 -8.11 -6.35 -8.16
C PRO A 299 -9.07 -6.47 -9.34
N ALA A 300 -8.53 -6.70 -10.54
CA ALA A 300 -9.32 -6.85 -11.77
C ALA A 300 -10.34 -8.00 -11.73
N SER A 301 -10.14 -9.02 -10.88
CA SER A 301 -11.10 -10.12 -10.73
C SER A 301 -12.41 -9.72 -10.03
N ARG A 302 -12.44 -8.55 -9.38
CA ARG A 302 -13.60 -8.03 -8.64
C ARG A 302 -14.07 -6.66 -9.16
N TYR A 303 -13.39 -6.09 -10.14
CA TYR A 303 -13.73 -4.79 -10.71
C TYR A 303 -14.55 -4.96 -11.99
N GLN A 304 -15.54 -4.10 -12.13
CA GLN A 304 -16.32 -3.93 -13.36
C GLN A 304 -16.40 -2.44 -13.69
N ILE A 305 -16.38 -2.11 -14.97
CA ILE A 305 -16.58 -0.72 -15.44
C ILE A 305 -17.98 -0.26 -15.02
N SER A 306 -18.08 0.97 -14.54
CA SER A 306 -19.36 1.55 -14.14
C SER A 306 -20.31 1.71 -15.34
N GLY A 307 -21.57 1.33 -15.17
CA GLY A 307 -22.62 1.61 -16.14
C GLY A 307 -22.99 3.09 -16.27
N ARG A 308 -22.58 3.93 -15.30
CA ARG A 308 -22.81 5.37 -15.29
C ARG A 308 -21.77 6.05 -16.19
N ARG A 309 -22.11 6.33 -17.43
CA ARG A 309 -21.18 6.94 -18.40
C ARG A 309 -20.91 8.41 -18.05
N PHE A 310 -19.69 8.87 -18.34
CA PHE A 310 -19.32 10.28 -18.22
C PHE A 310 -20.07 11.12 -19.27
N PRO A 311 -20.84 12.15 -18.86
CA PRO A 311 -21.52 13.03 -19.80
C PRO A 311 -20.54 14.10 -20.30
N GLU A 312 -20.38 14.24 -21.62
CA GLU A 312 -19.49 15.26 -22.19
C GLU A 312 -20.03 16.69 -21.98
N LYS A 313 -21.33 16.83 -21.79
CA LYS A 313 -21.99 18.07 -21.36
C LYS A 313 -22.61 17.83 -19.98
N LEU A 314 -22.34 18.76 -19.06
CA LEU A 314 -22.92 18.65 -17.72
C LEU A 314 -24.46 18.77 -17.83
N PRO A 315 -25.22 17.91 -17.10
CA PRO A 315 -26.67 17.99 -17.04
C PRO A 315 -27.17 19.36 -16.57
N LEU A 316 -28.34 19.75 -16.98
CA LEU A 316 -29.04 20.92 -16.41
C LEU A 316 -29.31 20.66 -14.92
N ILE A 317 -29.32 21.73 -14.14
CA ILE A 317 -29.69 21.66 -12.73
C ILE A 317 -31.18 21.91 -12.67
N GLU A 318 -31.95 20.88 -12.35
CA GLU A 318 -33.39 20.91 -12.21
C GLU A 318 -33.78 20.50 -10.78
N TYR A 319 -34.82 21.10 -10.27
CA TYR A 319 -35.39 20.81 -8.97
C TYR A 319 -36.89 20.59 -9.09
N ASP A 320 -37.42 19.66 -8.34
CA ASP A 320 -38.81 19.30 -8.34
C ASP A 320 -39.66 20.36 -7.57
N SER A 321 -40.93 20.50 -7.95
CA SER A 321 -41.89 21.14 -7.09
C SER A 321 -42.27 20.22 -5.92
N PRO A 322 -42.18 20.66 -4.64
CA PRO A 322 -42.35 22.05 -4.15
C PRO A 322 -41.04 22.74 -3.70
N ASP A 323 -39.90 22.41 -4.26
CA ASP A 323 -38.61 22.98 -3.82
C ASP A 323 -38.59 24.52 -4.00
N THR A 324 -38.15 25.26 -2.99
CA THR A 324 -37.88 26.68 -3.13
C THR A 324 -36.45 26.89 -3.66
N VAL A 325 -36.36 27.38 -4.90
CA VAL A 325 -35.06 27.59 -5.56
C VAL A 325 -34.51 29.00 -5.28
N ARG A 326 -33.20 29.09 -4.95
CA ARG A 326 -32.47 30.36 -4.76
C ARG A 326 -31.13 30.30 -5.46
N TRP A 327 -30.70 31.40 -6.07
CA TRP A 327 -29.39 31.52 -6.71
C TRP A 327 -28.33 31.94 -5.69
N VAL A 328 -27.18 31.24 -5.70
CA VAL A 328 -26.09 31.58 -4.82
C VAL A 328 -25.36 32.81 -5.33
N GLN A 329 -25.30 33.84 -4.49
CA GLN A 329 -24.66 35.12 -4.77
C GLN A 329 -23.13 35.03 -4.78
N ILE A 330 -22.44 36.10 -5.20
CA ILE A 330 -20.99 36.20 -5.38
C ILE A 330 -20.21 35.78 -4.10
N LYS A 331 -20.70 36.16 -2.92
CA LYS A 331 -20.07 35.81 -1.64
C LYS A 331 -20.49 34.42 -1.09
N GLY A 332 -21.16 33.61 -1.89
CA GLY A 332 -21.56 32.25 -1.48
C GLY A 332 -22.84 32.19 -0.63
N HIS A 333 -23.62 33.22 -0.59
CA HIS A 333 -24.87 33.30 0.21
C HIS A 333 -26.12 33.23 -0.65
N ILE A 334 -27.19 32.80 -0.02
CA ILE A 334 -28.58 32.96 -0.51
C ILE A 334 -29.37 33.82 0.47
N SER A 335 -30.46 34.43 0.00
CA SER A 335 -31.48 35.10 0.84
C SER A 335 -32.70 34.22 0.93
N TYR A 336 -33.16 33.90 2.13
CA TYR A 336 -34.35 33.11 2.38
C TYR A 336 -34.99 33.52 3.71
N GLU A 337 -36.30 33.82 3.69
CA GLU A 337 -37.09 34.29 4.83
C GLU A 337 -36.38 35.43 5.64
N GLY A 338 -35.94 36.46 4.91
CA GLY A 338 -35.26 37.61 5.51
C GLY A 338 -33.86 37.34 6.02
N LYS A 339 -33.40 36.10 6.01
CA LYS A 339 -32.05 35.69 6.50
C LYS A 339 -31.07 35.54 5.35
N ARG A 340 -29.82 35.86 5.63
CA ARG A 340 -28.67 35.62 4.74
C ARG A 340 -27.94 34.35 5.15
N ILE A 341 -28.00 33.32 4.32
CA ILE A 341 -27.50 31.98 4.63
C ILE A 341 -26.28 31.70 3.78
N LEU A 342 -25.15 31.34 4.40
CA LEU A 342 -23.96 30.90 3.71
C LEU A 342 -24.16 29.48 3.19
N VAL A 343 -24.03 29.29 1.88
CA VAL A 343 -24.02 27.97 1.22
C VAL A 343 -22.59 27.55 0.87
N GLY A 344 -21.79 28.49 0.38
CA GLY A 344 -20.39 28.32 0.00
C GLY A 344 -20.04 29.03 -1.29
N LYS A 345 -18.84 29.59 -1.36
CA LYS A 345 -18.33 30.35 -2.53
C LYS A 345 -18.24 29.48 -3.79
N ALA A 346 -17.99 28.19 -3.62
CA ALA A 346 -17.89 27.25 -4.73
C ALA A 346 -19.19 27.08 -5.53
N PHE A 347 -20.35 27.38 -4.91
CA PHE A 347 -21.65 27.32 -5.54
C PHE A 347 -22.08 28.64 -6.21
N ARG A 348 -21.24 29.66 -6.22
CA ARG A 348 -21.55 30.96 -6.84
C ARG A 348 -22.10 30.79 -8.23
N GLY A 349 -23.26 31.46 -8.51
CA GLY A 349 -23.91 31.44 -9.80
C GLY A 349 -24.66 30.16 -10.14
N TYR A 350 -24.84 29.27 -9.17
CA TYR A 350 -25.66 28.08 -9.29
C TYR A 350 -26.94 28.21 -8.47
N PRO A 351 -28.07 27.61 -8.94
CA PRO A 351 -29.28 27.48 -8.16
C PRO A 351 -29.11 26.36 -7.11
N VAL A 352 -29.72 26.55 -5.95
CA VAL A 352 -29.85 25.54 -4.88
C VAL A 352 -31.32 25.43 -4.47
N ALA A 353 -31.75 24.24 -4.06
CA ALA A 353 -33.06 23.97 -3.54
C ALA A 353 -33.09 24.04 -2.03
N ILE A 354 -34.11 24.65 -1.46
CA ILE A 354 -34.41 24.69 -0.05
C ILE A 354 -35.61 23.80 0.21
N ARG A 355 -35.46 22.80 1.08
CA ARG A 355 -36.50 21.86 1.46
C ARG A 355 -36.83 22.01 2.93
N ALA A 356 -38.08 22.18 3.26
CA ALA A 356 -38.56 22.09 4.63
C ALA A 356 -38.39 20.67 5.14
N THR A 357 -38.07 20.53 6.43
CA THR A 357 -38.02 19.21 7.10
C THR A 357 -39.30 19.00 7.94
N ALA A 358 -39.47 17.82 8.51
CA ALA A 358 -40.53 17.54 9.46
C ALA A 358 -40.40 18.38 10.76
N GLU A 359 -39.23 18.93 11.01
CA GLU A 359 -38.94 19.78 12.18
C GLU A 359 -39.22 21.24 11.83
N ASP A 360 -40.15 21.87 12.59
CA ASP A 360 -40.53 23.25 12.36
C ASP A 360 -39.35 24.21 12.42
N GLY A 361 -39.26 25.13 11.46
CA GLY A 361 -38.16 26.09 11.33
C GLY A 361 -36.86 25.51 10.84
N VAL A 362 -36.77 24.19 10.55
CA VAL A 362 -35.56 23.56 10.05
C VAL A 362 -35.66 23.25 8.56
N CYS A 363 -34.69 23.72 7.79
CA CYS A 363 -34.62 23.49 6.35
C CYS A 363 -33.30 22.83 5.95
N GLU A 364 -33.30 22.11 4.84
CA GLU A 364 -32.10 21.55 4.21
C GLU A 364 -31.88 22.18 2.84
N ILE A 365 -30.64 22.53 2.56
CA ILE A 365 -30.22 23.09 1.29
C ILE A 365 -29.57 21.96 0.46
N TYR A 366 -30.09 21.81 -0.77
CA TYR A 366 -29.59 20.83 -1.73
C TYR A 366 -28.94 21.50 -2.93
N PHE A 367 -27.85 20.93 -3.38
CA PHE A 367 -27.28 21.22 -4.69
C PHE A 367 -27.34 19.93 -5.52
N CYS A 368 -28.13 19.97 -6.60
CA CYS A 368 -28.52 18.76 -7.32
C CYS A 368 -29.09 17.70 -6.32
N HIS A 369 -28.48 16.53 -6.24
CA HIS A 369 -28.89 15.43 -5.35
C HIS A 369 -28.22 15.50 -3.96
N GLN A 370 -27.23 16.38 -3.78
CA GLN A 370 -26.40 16.43 -2.56
C GLN A 370 -26.96 17.43 -1.56
N ARG A 371 -27.26 16.97 -0.34
CA ARG A 371 -27.49 17.90 0.77
C ARG A 371 -26.18 18.60 1.12
N VAL A 372 -26.15 19.92 0.98
CA VAL A 372 -24.96 20.75 1.23
C VAL A 372 -24.99 21.41 2.59
N ARG A 373 -26.20 21.69 3.14
CA ARG A 373 -26.32 22.31 4.45
C ARG A 373 -27.67 21.99 5.10
N ARG A 374 -27.71 21.93 6.43
CA ARG A 374 -28.92 21.98 7.25
C ARG A 374 -28.88 23.28 8.05
N ILE A 375 -30.00 23.97 8.14
CA ILE A 375 -30.17 25.26 8.80
C ILE A 375 -31.39 25.23 9.72
N ASP A 376 -31.28 25.87 10.87
CA ASP A 376 -32.40 26.18 11.75
C ASP A 376 -32.70 27.69 11.63
N LEU A 377 -33.86 27.99 11.12
CA LEU A 377 -34.31 29.36 10.92
C LEU A 377 -34.65 30.09 12.25
N ARG A 378 -34.80 29.37 13.32
CA ARG A 378 -35.05 29.93 14.68
C ARG A 378 -33.77 30.46 15.32
N GLU A 379 -32.62 29.90 14.95
CA GLU A 379 -31.33 30.38 15.47
C GLU A 379 -30.97 31.73 14.83
N SER A 380 -30.69 32.72 15.68
CA SER A 380 -30.08 33.97 15.23
C SER A 380 -28.64 33.70 14.81
N GLN A 381 -28.36 33.89 13.51
CA GLN A 381 -26.96 33.81 13.05
C GLN A 381 -26.14 34.93 13.71
N LYS A 382 -25.20 34.53 14.59
CA LYS A 382 -24.19 35.44 15.14
C LYS A 382 -23.16 35.81 14.06
#